data_fd170887675efeae1fbb2ef6a25f8752
#
_entry.id   fd170887675efeae1fbb2ef6a25f8752
#
_cell.length_a   1.000
_cell.length_b   1.000
_cell.length_c   1.000
_cell.angle_alpha   90.00
_cell.angle_beta   90.00
_cell.angle_gamma   90.00
#
_symmetry.space_group_name_H-M   'P 1'
#
loop_
_entity.id
_entity.type
_entity.pdbx_description
1 polymer ?
#
loop_
_entity_poly.entity_id
_entity_poly.type
_entity_poly.pdbx_seq_one_letter_code
_entity_poly.pdbx_strand_id
1 'polypeptide(L)'
;MTRLGKPTGPRPGFSREDVVEAALALGVADFTLTAVAERLGVAVSGLYRTISSREDLLIACLERIAARMSLSRTGVTWQEVIRAHAMSLWALLERYPGLAGVIMSVPWAHQLFAAPLAQAHQDLIDRGLDGEDAGVLLDFVGDTVIATHAQVEVMRSPITRSRTLSSPGATDDAVPGGHRADLTGLEEARRFATTAGESPMPAVLSPDDSWIGRGGLDRKIEIIIRGVEASR
;
A
#
# COMPACT_ATOMS: atom_id res chain seq x y z
N MET A 1 -42.31 -19.70 -33.08
CA MET A 1 -40.85 -19.47 -33.32
C MET A 1 -40.57 -18.00 -33.05
N THR A 2 -40.14 -17.65 -31.85
CA THR A 2 -39.87 -16.28 -31.43
C THR A 2 -38.37 -16.03 -31.57
N ARG A 3 -37.98 -15.14 -32.50
CA ARG A 3 -36.58 -14.72 -32.69
C ARG A 3 -36.17 -13.88 -31.49
N LEU A 4 -35.23 -14.39 -30.68
CA LEU A 4 -34.50 -13.56 -29.73
C LEU A 4 -33.66 -12.57 -30.53
N GLY A 5 -33.98 -11.30 -30.38
CA GLY A 5 -33.19 -10.19 -30.93
C GLY A 5 -31.82 -10.13 -30.29
N LYS A 6 -30.79 -10.14 -31.14
CA LYS A 6 -29.39 -9.95 -30.77
C LYS A 6 -29.24 -8.54 -30.19
N PRO A 7 -28.60 -8.33 -29.02
CA PRO A 7 -28.37 -7.00 -28.49
C PRO A 7 -27.40 -6.26 -29.40
N THR A 8 -27.93 -5.33 -30.21
CA THR A 8 -27.19 -4.51 -31.17
C THR A 8 -26.97 -3.11 -30.53
N GLY A 9 -26.00 -3.02 -29.65
CA GLY A 9 -25.38 -1.73 -29.33
C GLY A 9 -23.93 -1.75 -29.84
N PRO A 10 -23.34 -0.61 -30.23
CA PRO A 10 -21.93 -0.57 -30.54
C PRO A 10 -21.14 -1.11 -29.34
N ARG A 11 -20.16 -1.98 -29.58
CA ARG A 11 -19.25 -2.45 -28.54
C ARG A 11 -18.65 -1.21 -27.85
N PRO A 12 -18.60 -1.16 -26.51
CA PRO A 12 -17.87 -0.10 -25.83
C PRO A 12 -16.47 -0.01 -26.43
N GLY A 13 -16.00 1.20 -26.76
CA GLY A 13 -14.64 1.40 -27.26
C GLY A 13 -13.56 1.11 -26.21
N PHE A 14 -13.92 0.52 -25.05
CA PHE A 14 -13.05 0.15 -23.94
C PHE A 14 -13.57 -1.14 -23.27
N SER A 15 -12.65 -1.88 -22.65
CA SER A 15 -12.90 -3.12 -21.90
C SER A 15 -12.89 -2.85 -20.38
N ARG A 16 -13.30 -3.86 -19.56
CA ARG A 16 -13.11 -3.82 -18.10
C ARG A 16 -11.63 -3.66 -17.72
N GLU A 17 -10.74 -4.27 -18.49
CA GLU A 17 -9.30 -4.17 -18.30
C GLU A 17 -8.78 -2.75 -18.49
N ASP A 18 -9.27 -2.04 -19.52
CA ASP A 18 -8.92 -0.63 -19.73
C ASP A 18 -9.37 0.25 -18.56
N VAL A 19 -10.54 -0.04 -17.97
CA VAL A 19 -11.06 0.67 -16.80
C VAL A 19 -10.17 0.42 -15.56
N VAL A 20 -9.73 -0.83 -15.35
CA VAL A 20 -8.83 -1.20 -14.25
C VAL A 20 -7.47 -0.52 -14.42
N GLU A 21 -6.87 -0.57 -15.60
CA GLU A 21 -5.56 0.07 -15.83
C GLU A 21 -5.66 1.61 -15.72
N ALA A 22 -6.77 2.22 -16.14
CA ALA A 22 -7.01 3.64 -15.95
C ALA A 22 -7.12 4.02 -14.47
N ALA A 23 -7.80 3.21 -13.66
CA ALA A 23 -7.92 3.41 -12.21
C ALA A 23 -6.56 3.24 -11.50
N LEU A 24 -5.80 2.20 -11.85
CA LEU A 24 -4.46 1.96 -11.31
C LEU A 24 -3.48 3.10 -11.65
N ALA A 25 -3.59 3.67 -12.84
CA ALA A 25 -2.77 4.81 -13.25
C ALA A 25 -3.12 6.12 -12.56
N LEU A 26 -4.32 6.23 -11.97
CA LEU A 26 -4.76 7.37 -11.12
C LEU A 26 -4.38 7.19 -9.65
N GLY A 27 -3.97 5.98 -9.26
CA GLY A 27 -3.68 5.60 -7.88
C GLY A 27 -4.82 4.81 -7.25
N VAL A 28 -4.47 3.64 -6.67
CA VAL A 28 -5.47 2.70 -6.12
C VAL A 28 -6.28 3.28 -4.95
N ALA A 29 -5.71 4.22 -4.19
CA ALA A 29 -6.39 4.90 -3.11
C ALA A 29 -7.28 6.05 -3.58
N ASP A 30 -6.87 6.76 -4.64
CA ASP A 30 -7.36 8.11 -4.96
C ASP A 30 -8.28 8.16 -6.17
N PHE A 31 -8.39 7.08 -6.98
CA PHE A 31 -9.23 7.14 -8.17
C PHE A 31 -10.70 7.43 -7.85
N THR A 32 -11.32 8.25 -8.70
CA THR A 32 -12.77 8.46 -8.74
C THR A 32 -13.31 7.95 -10.08
N LEU A 33 -14.58 7.55 -10.12
CA LEU A 33 -15.20 7.11 -11.38
C LEU A 33 -15.20 8.24 -12.43
N THR A 34 -15.31 9.49 -11.99
CA THR A 34 -15.21 10.65 -12.88
C THR A 34 -13.83 10.75 -13.52
N ALA A 35 -12.76 10.68 -12.73
CA ALA A 35 -11.39 10.73 -13.23
C ALA A 35 -11.05 9.56 -14.17
N VAL A 36 -11.56 8.35 -13.85
CA VAL A 36 -11.41 7.18 -14.74
C VAL A 36 -12.13 7.39 -16.08
N ALA A 37 -13.36 7.91 -16.04
CA ALA A 37 -14.14 8.20 -17.27
C ALA A 37 -13.46 9.29 -18.13
N GLU A 38 -12.98 10.36 -17.51
CA GLU A 38 -12.21 11.42 -18.19
C GLU A 38 -10.96 10.87 -18.86
N ARG A 39 -10.20 10.02 -18.14
CA ARG A 39 -8.99 9.39 -18.67
C ARG A 39 -9.26 8.50 -19.89
N LEU A 40 -10.42 7.85 -19.91
CA LEU A 40 -10.86 6.98 -21.03
C LEU A 40 -11.60 7.76 -22.15
N GLY A 41 -11.86 9.06 -21.95
CA GLY A 41 -12.60 9.87 -22.91
C GLY A 41 -14.08 9.47 -23.05
N VAL A 42 -14.72 8.98 -21.97
CA VAL A 42 -16.10 8.49 -21.97
C VAL A 42 -16.94 9.16 -20.88
N ALA A 43 -18.26 9.05 -20.98
CA ALA A 43 -19.15 9.46 -19.91
C ALA A 43 -19.09 8.47 -18.74
N VAL A 44 -19.24 8.92 -17.50
CA VAL A 44 -19.28 8.09 -16.29
C VAL A 44 -20.34 6.96 -16.40
N SER A 45 -21.51 7.28 -17.00
CA SER A 45 -22.55 6.29 -17.26
C SER A 45 -22.11 5.15 -18.20
N GLY A 46 -21.09 5.39 -19.02
CA GLY A 46 -20.49 4.39 -19.88
C GLY A 46 -19.72 3.32 -19.12
N LEU A 47 -19.08 3.67 -17.99
CA LEU A 47 -18.32 2.75 -17.16
C LEU A 47 -19.20 1.63 -16.58
N TYR A 48 -20.45 1.95 -16.25
CA TYR A 48 -21.41 0.98 -15.67
C TYR A 48 -21.83 -0.15 -16.62
N ARG A 49 -21.30 -0.16 -17.84
CA ARG A 49 -21.40 -1.33 -18.74
C ARG A 49 -20.35 -2.40 -18.45
N THR A 50 -19.29 -2.04 -17.72
CA THR A 50 -18.14 -2.90 -17.43
C THR A 50 -17.90 -3.10 -15.94
N ILE A 51 -18.34 -2.17 -15.11
CA ILE A 51 -18.26 -2.22 -13.65
C ILE A 51 -19.62 -1.93 -13.03
N SER A 52 -19.88 -2.47 -11.84
CA SER A 52 -21.15 -2.24 -11.11
C SER A 52 -21.07 -1.09 -10.10
N SER A 53 -19.88 -0.82 -9.57
CA SER A 53 -19.65 0.21 -8.55
C SER A 53 -18.18 0.62 -8.49
N ARG A 54 -17.86 1.64 -7.68
CA ARG A 54 -16.47 1.98 -7.33
C ARG A 54 -15.78 0.85 -6.58
N GLU A 55 -16.51 0.16 -5.71
CA GLU A 55 -16.00 -0.96 -4.94
C GLU A 55 -15.66 -2.17 -5.85
N ASP A 56 -16.55 -2.49 -6.81
CA ASP A 56 -16.27 -3.50 -7.84
C ASP A 56 -15.00 -3.18 -8.62
N LEU A 57 -14.78 -1.91 -8.96
CA LEU A 57 -13.54 -1.49 -9.61
C LEU A 57 -12.32 -1.61 -8.67
N LEU A 58 -12.47 -1.28 -7.39
CA LEU A 58 -11.40 -1.43 -6.41
C LEU A 58 -11.02 -2.91 -6.25
N ILE A 59 -12.00 -3.82 -6.15
CA ILE A 59 -11.76 -5.27 -6.10
C ILE A 59 -10.96 -5.70 -7.34
N ALA A 60 -11.39 -5.31 -8.53
CA ALA A 60 -10.69 -5.67 -9.77
C ALA A 60 -9.25 -5.10 -9.83
N CYS A 61 -9.03 -3.90 -9.29
CA CYS A 61 -7.68 -3.31 -9.15
C CYS A 61 -6.82 -4.15 -8.20
N LEU A 62 -7.33 -4.53 -7.02
CA LEU A 62 -6.60 -5.32 -6.03
C LEU A 62 -6.30 -6.73 -6.55
N GLU A 63 -7.24 -7.39 -7.23
CA GLU A 63 -7.03 -8.67 -7.91
C GLU A 63 -5.89 -8.57 -8.95
N ARG A 64 -5.88 -7.50 -9.74
CA ARG A 64 -4.82 -7.24 -10.72
C ARG A 64 -3.46 -7.01 -10.03
N ILE A 65 -3.42 -6.31 -8.91
CA ILE A 65 -2.21 -6.08 -8.11
C ILE A 65 -1.73 -7.41 -7.51
N ALA A 66 -2.62 -8.19 -6.90
CA ALA A 66 -2.29 -9.48 -6.31
C ALA A 66 -1.72 -10.46 -7.34
N ALA A 67 -2.28 -10.49 -8.56
CA ALA A 67 -1.76 -11.31 -9.64
C ALA A 67 -0.34 -10.93 -10.10
N ARG A 68 0.11 -9.70 -9.78
CA ARG A 68 1.48 -9.22 -10.05
C ARG A 68 2.44 -9.44 -8.88
N MET A 69 1.95 -9.92 -7.74
CA MET A 69 2.79 -10.30 -6.62
C MET A 69 3.58 -11.55 -7.00
N SER A 70 4.84 -11.36 -7.35
CA SER A 70 5.74 -12.46 -7.67
C SER A 70 6.48 -12.87 -6.40
N LEU A 71 6.16 -14.04 -5.88
CA LEU A 71 6.97 -14.66 -4.85
C LEU A 71 8.13 -15.38 -5.54
N SER A 72 9.34 -14.88 -5.29
CA SER A 72 10.54 -15.57 -5.74
C SER A 72 10.68 -16.89 -4.95
N ARG A 73 10.54 -18.03 -5.65
CA ARG A 73 10.73 -19.37 -5.08
C ARG A 73 12.21 -19.77 -4.91
N THR A 74 13.11 -18.79 -4.96
CA THR A 74 14.57 -19.05 -5.05
C THR A 74 15.27 -19.24 -3.71
N GLY A 75 14.58 -19.12 -2.58
CA GLY A 75 15.18 -19.34 -1.27
C GLY A 75 15.42 -20.83 -0.96
N VAL A 76 16.61 -21.19 -0.50
CA VAL A 76 16.94 -22.54 -0.01
C VAL A 76 16.47 -22.70 1.43
N THR A 77 16.45 -21.62 2.21
CA THR A 77 16.08 -21.58 3.63
C THR A 77 14.80 -20.79 3.85
N TRP A 78 14.09 -21.04 4.95
CA TRP A 78 12.90 -20.28 5.30
C TRP A 78 13.21 -18.79 5.54
N GLN A 79 14.40 -18.44 6.03
CA GLN A 79 14.84 -17.06 6.22
C GLN A 79 14.92 -16.32 4.88
N GLU A 80 15.43 -16.98 3.84
CA GLU A 80 15.50 -16.41 2.49
C GLU A 80 14.11 -16.22 1.90
N VAL A 81 13.17 -17.15 2.15
CA VAL A 81 11.76 -17.01 1.72
C VAL A 81 11.12 -15.79 2.38
N ILE A 82 11.31 -15.58 3.68
CA ILE A 82 10.78 -14.42 4.40
C ILE A 82 11.38 -13.10 3.89
N ARG A 83 12.70 -13.06 3.66
CA ARG A 83 13.33 -11.86 3.07
C ARG A 83 12.78 -11.57 1.68
N ALA A 84 12.65 -12.59 0.84
CA ALA A 84 12.10 -12.47 -0.51
C ALA A 84 10.63 -12.02 -0.48
N HIS A 85 9.82 -12.54 0.45
CA HIS A 85 8.43 -12.12 0.66
C HIS A 85 8.36 -10.64 1.05
N ALA A 86 9.12 -10.21 2.05
CA ALA A 86 9.18 -8.81 2.49
C ALA A 86 9.61 -7.86 1.35
N MET A 87 10.61 -8.27 0.56
CA MET A 87 11.09 -7.50 -0.59
C MET A 87 10.05 -7.40 -1.70
N SER A 88 9.37 -8.51 -2.02
CA SER A 88 8.31 -8.54 -3.05
C SER A 88 7.12 -7.67 -2.66
N LEU A 89 6.70 -7.74 -1.38
CA LEU A 89 5.62 -6.91 -0.87
C LEU A 89 6.01 -5.43 -0.88
N TRP A 90 7.22 -5.09 -0.44
CA TRP A 90 7.72 -3.71 -0.52
C TRP A 90 7.72 -3.18 -1.94
N ALA A 91 8.25 -3.95 -2.90
CA ALA A 91 8.27 -3.56 -4.31
C ALA A 91 6.86 -3.36 -4.90
N LEU A 92 5.89 -4.16 -4.43
CA LEU A 92 4.49 -4.01 -4.81
C LEU A 92 3.91 -2.69 -4.29
N LEU A 93 4.16 -2.36 -3.02
CA LEU A 93 3.71 -1.11 -2.39
C LEU A 93 4.34 0.12 -3.06
N GLU A 94 5.64 0.08 -3.38
CA GLU A 94 6.32 1.15 -4.13
C GLU A 94 5.73 1.34 -5.54
N ARG A 95 5.31 0.26 -6.18
CA ARG A 95 4.70 0.32 -7.52
C ARG A 95 3.30 0.92 -7.50
N TYR A 96 2.57 0.76 -6.41
CA TYR A 96 1.17 1.20 -6.27
C TYR A 96 1.02 2.12 -5.07
N PRO A 97 1.38 3.42 -5.19
CA PRO A 97 1.24 4.38 -4.10
C PRO A 97 -0.17 4.40 -3.52
N GLY A 98 -0.27 4.48 -2.20
CA GLY A 98 -1.51 4.40 -1.46
C GLY A 98 -2.04 2.98 -1.20
N LEU A 99 -1.45 1.92 -1.80
CA LEU A 99 -1.89 0.55 -1.59
C LEU A 99 -1.79 0.13 -0.11
N ALA A 100 -0.74 0.54 0.60
CA ALA A 100 -0.60 0.28 2.03
C ALA A 100 -1.82 0.79 2.81
N GLY A 101 -2.23 2.04 2.56
CA GLY A 101 -3.41 2.63 3.18
C GLY A 101 -4.71 1.89 2.84
N VAL A 102 -4.86 1.42 1.60
CA VAL A 102 -6.03 0.62 1.19
C VAL A 102 -6.07 -0.72 1.93
N ILE A 103 -4.96 -1.45 2.01
CA ILE A 103 -4.90 -2.74 2.73
C ILE A 103 -5.23 -2.54 4.22
N MET A 104 -4.74 -1.47 4.85
CA MET A 104 -4.99 -1.17 6.25
C MET A 104 -6.42 -0.70 6.56
N SER A 105 -7.09 -0.06 5.60
CA SER A 105 -8.41 0.56 5.80
C SER A 105 -9.59 -0.27 5.25
N VAL A 106 -9.33 -1.22 4.37
CA VAL A 106 -10.36 -2.06 3.73
C VAL A 106 -10.30 -3.47 4.32
N PRO A 107 -11.23 -3.88 5.22
CA PRO A 107 -11.09 -5.11 6.02
C PRO A 107 -10.97 -6.41 5.22
N TRP A 108 -11.49 -6.44 4.00
CA TRP A 108 -11.48 -7.60 3.13
C TRP A 108 -10.32 -7.61 2.10
N ALA A 109 -9.54 -6.52 2.00
CA ALA A 109 -8.52 -6.38 0.95
C ALA A 109 -7.46 -7.50 1.00
N HIS A 110 -7.05 -7.93 2.20
CA HIS A 110 -6.07 -8.99 2.40
C HIS A 110 -6.51 -10.34 1.78
N GLN A 111 -7.83 -10.62 1.71
CA GLN A 111 -8.36 -11.87 1.15
C GLN A 111 -8.04 -12.01 -0.34
N LEU A 112 -7.87 -10.91 -1.06
CA LEU A 112 -7.50 -10.92 -2.48
C LEU A 112 -6.04 -11.36 -2.71
N PHE A 113 -5.23 -11.36 -1.65
CA PHE A 113 -3.85 -11.84 -1.66
C PHE A 113 -3.72 -13.28 -1.12
N ALA A 114 -4.84 -14.00 -0.91
CA ALA A 114 -4.83 -15.34 -0.30
C ALA A 114 -3.97 -16.34 -1.09
N ALA A 115 -4.02 -16.33 -2.42
CA ALA A 115 -3.25 -17.29 -3.23
C ALA A 115 -1.72 -17.11 -3.09
N PRO A 116 -1.12 -15.91 -3.24
CA PRO A 116 0.30 -15.73 -2.98
C PRO A 116 0.68 -15.98 -1.51
N LEU A 117 -0.18 -15.65 -0.55
CA LEU A 117 0.09 -15.95 0.87
C LEU A 117 0.08 -17.45 1.16
N ALA A 118 -0.88 -18.20 0.63
CA ALA A 118 -0.91 -19.66 0.76
C ALA A 118 0.34 -20.33 0.15
N GLN A 119 0.82 -19.82 -0.98
CA GLN A 119 2.05 -20.31 -1.58
C GLN A 119 3.27 -20.01 -0.69
N ALA A 120 3.39 -18.79 -0.16
CA ALA A 120 4.48 -18.43 0.76
C ALA A 120 4.45 -19.28 2.04
N HIS A 121 3.26 -19.51 2.60
CA HIS A 121 3.06 -20.37 3.77
C HIS A 121 3.56 -21.81 3.51
N GLN A 122 3.17 -22.40 2.37
CA GLN A 122 3.62 -23.73 2.00
C GLN A 122 5.15 -23.78 1.78
N ASP A 123 5.71 -22.76 1.14
CA ASP A 123 7.16 -22.64 0.91
C ASP A 123 7.95 -22.58 2.23
N LEU A 124 7.39 -22.00 3.30
CA LEU A 124 7.99 -21.97 4.64
C LEU A 124 7.92 -23.33 5.32
N ILE A 125 6.78 -24.03 5.23
CA ILE A 125 6.61 -25.38 5.78
C ILE A 125 7.57 -26.36 5.11
N ASP A 126 7.69 -26.33 3.79
CA ASP A 126 8.59 -27.18 3.02
C ASP A 126 10.08 -27.00 3.43
N ARG A 127 10.40 -25.87 4.09
CA ARG A 127 11.73 -25.53 4.61
C ARG A 127 11.85 -25.68 6.13
N GLY A 128 10.92 -26.40 6.72
CA GLY A 128 10.99 -26.88 8.08
C GLY A 128 10.45 -25.94 9.15
N LEU A 129 9.65 -24.91 8.80
CA LEU A 129 8.85 -24.20 9.77
C LEU A 129 7.59 -25.01 10.13
N ASP A 130 7.16 -24.93 11.38
CA ASP A 130 5.84 -25.39 11.78
C ASP A 130 4.76 -24.54 11.06
N GLY A 131 3.58 -25.13 10.81
CA GLY A 131 2.54 -24.44 10.05
C GLY A 131 1.95 -23.24 10.76
N GLU A 132 1.82 -23.29 12.09
CA GLU A 132 1.33 -22.17 12.90
C GLU A 132 2.36 -21.04 12.92
N ASP A 133 3.62 -21.37 13.20
CA ASP A 133 4.74 -20.42 13.17
C ASP A 133 4.89 -19.75 11.79
N ALA A 134 4.76 -20.52 10.71
CA ALA A 134 4.81 -20.01 9.34
C ALA A 134 3.69 -19.00 9.07
N GLY A 135 2.47 -19.26 9.54
CA GLY A 135 1.33 -18.35 9.41
C GLY A 135 1.54 -17.06 10.18
N VAL A 136 1.89 -17.17 11.47
CA VAL A 136 2.16 -15.99 12.33
C VAL A 136 3.33 -15.16 11.81
N LEU A 137 4.40 -15.81 11.32
CA LEU A 137 5.55 -15.11 10.76
C LEU A 137 5.20 -14.32 9.49
N LEU A 138 4.40 -14.90 8.60
CA LEU A 138 3.95 -14.21 7.38
C LEU A 138 3.08 -12.99 7.70
N ASP A 139 2.15 -13.14 8.64
CA ASP A 139 1.28 -12.07 9.11
C ASP A 139 2.10 -10.94 9.72
N PHE A 140 2.98 -11.26 10.66
CA PHE A 140 3.82 -10.27 11.35
C PHE A 140 4.78 -9.52 10.39
N VAL A 141 5.36 -10.23 9.43
CA VAL A 141 6.21 -9.63 8.40
C VAL A 141 5.38 -8.76 7.47
N GLY A 142 4.21 -9.23 7.04
CA GLY A 142 3.27 -8.46 6.21
C GLY A 142 2.90 -7.15 6.87
N ASP A 143 2.44 -7.18 8.11
CA ASP A 143 2.10 -6.00 8.90
C ASP A 143 3.27 -5.04 9.05
N THR A 144 4.47 -5.57 9.35
CA THR A 144 5.69 -4.77 9.49
C THR A 144 6.04 -4.04 8.20
N VAL A 145 5.95 -4.72 7.05
CA VAL A 145 6.22 -4.13 5.73
C VAL A 145 5.20 -3.05 5.40
N ILE A 146 3.90 -3.36 5.52
CA ILE A 146 2.80 -2.45 5.18
C ILE A 146 2.84 -1.19 6.05
N ALA A 147 2.96 -1.35 7.37
CA ALA A 147 3.02 -0.22 8.29
C ALA A 147 4.27 0.64 8.07
N THR A 148 5.43 0.01 7.84
CA THR A 148 6.67 0.76 7.55
C THR A 148 6.56 1.53 6.24
N HIS A 149 5.99 0.92 5.19
CA HIS A 149 5.79 1.60 3.91
C HIS A 149 4.82 2.77 4.03
N ALA A 150 3.70 2.59 4.73
CA ALA A 150 2.73 3.68 4.97
C ALA A 150 3.37 4.86 5.70
N GLN A 151 4.24 4.61 6.69
CA GLN A 151 5.01 5.67 7.36
C GLN A 151 5.97 6.37 6.40
N VAL A 152 6.67 5.62 5.55
CA VAL A 152 7.58 6.18 4.54
C VAL A 152 6.83 7.05 3.53
N GLU A 153 5.65 6.62 3.08
CA GLU A 153 4.80 7.43 2.19
C GLU A 153 4.42 8.77 2.85
N VAL A 154 4.03 8.75 4.14
CA VAL A 154 3.73 9.98 4.90
C VAL A 154 4.95 10.90 4.99
N MET A 155 6.14 10.34 5.24
CA MET A 155 7.37 11.13 5.35
C MET A 155 7.83 11.73 4.01
N ARG A 156 7.53 11.06 2.90
CA ARG A 156 7.83 11.55 1.53
C ARG A 156 6.82 12.59 1.03
N SER A 157 5.59 12.52 1.51
CA SER A 157 4.49 13.34 0.99
C SER A 157 4.57 14.79 1.46
N PRO A 158 4.21 15.77 0.60
CA PRO A 158 3.99 17.14 1.02
C PRO A 158 2.88 17.20 2.08
N ILE A 159 3.09 18.00 3.13
CA ILE A 159 2.05 18.23 4.14
C ILE A 159 1.08 19.26 3.61
N THR A 160 -0.07 18.82 3.12
CA THR A 160 -1.20 19.70 2.84
C THR A 160 -1.94 19.97 4.16
N ARG A 161 -2.15 21.23 4.53
CA ARG A 161 -2.79 21.68 5.80
C ARG A 161 -4.12 21.00 6.17
N SER A 162 -4.75 20.30 5.25
CA SER A 162 -6.03 19.60 5.47
C SER A 162 -5.90 18.29 6.27
N ARG A 163 -4.68 17.81 6.54
CA ARG A 163 -4.44 16.55 7.27
C ARG A 163 -3.99 16.71 8.72
N THR A 164 -3.69 17.92 9.14
CA THR A 164 -3.43 18.18 10.56
C THR A 164 -4.71 18.00 11.33
N LEU A 165 -4.72 17.07 12.27
CA LEU A 165 -5.72 16.99 13.34
C LEU A 165 -5.82 18.40 13.94
N SER A 166 -6.92 19.10 13.65
CA SER A 166 -7.21 20.36 14.29
C SER A 166 -7.37 20.09 15.78
N SER A 167 -6.34 20.40 16.56
CA SER A 167 -6.50 20.50 18.02
C SER A 167 -7.59 21.52 18.30
N PRO A 168 -8.66 21.19 19.04
CA PRO A 168 -9.66 22.16 19.43
C PRO A 168 -8.98 23.21 20.33
N GLY A 169 -8.78 24.41 19.83
CA GLY A 169 -8.20 25.52 20.59
C GLY A 169 -7.03 26.27 19.94
N ALA A 170 -6.54 25.89 18.78
CA ALA A 170 -5.56 26.68 18.04
C ALA A 170 -6.26 27.89 17.42
N THR A 171 -6.09 29.07 17.99
CA THR A 171 -6.45 30.34 17.35
C THR A 171 -5.64 30.50 16.08
N ASP A 172 -6.35 30.81 15.00
CA ASP A 172 -5.80 31.02 13.66
C ASP A 172 -5.07 32.40 13.62
N ASP A 173 -3.90 32.47 14.27
CA ASP A 173 -3.00 33.60 14.11
C ASP A 173 -2.34 33.52 12.73
N ALA A 174 -3.10 33.96 11.74
CA ALA A 174 -2.65 34.15 10.38
C ALA A 174 -1.52 35.18 10.35
N VAL A 175 -0.28 34.71 10.26
CA VAL A 175 0.84 35.56 9.84
C VAL A 175 0.71 35.80 8.34
N PRO A 176 0.45 37.07 7.89
CA PRO A 176 0.30 37.38 6.47
C PRO A 176 1.65 37.30 5.78
N GLY A 177 1.75 36.53 4.70
CA GLY A 177 2.73 36.77 3.63
C GLY A 177 4.01 35.95 3.59
N GLY A 178 4.01 34.70 4.02
CA GLY A 178 5.10 33.78 3.68
C GLY A 178 4.58 32.61 2.83
N HIS A 179 5.06 32.45 1.60
CA HIS A 179 4.99 31.18 0.88
C HIS A 179 5.73 30.17 1.74
N ARG A 180 5.01 29.45 2.62
CA ARG A 180 5.55 28.24 3.22
C ARG A 180 5.66 27.24 2.07
N ALA A 181 6.90 26.96 1.65
CA ALA A 181 7.17 25.80 0.82
C ALA A 181 6.44 24.61 1.44
N ASP A 182 5.78 23.80 0.60
CA ASP A 182 5.13 22.57 1.03
C ASP A 182 6.21 21.64 1.58
N LEU A 183 6.36 21.64 2.92
CA LEU A 183 7.32 20.79 3.60
C LEU A 183 6.87 19.33 3.46
N THR A 184 7.83 18.44 3.30
CA THR A 184 7.58 17.00 3.40
C THR A 184 7.35 16.59 4.86
N GLY A 185 6.75 15.42 5.08
CA GLY A 185 6.57 14.87 6.42
C GLY A 185 7.88 14.77 7.20
N LEU A 186 8.97 14.40 6.54
CA LEU A 186 10.30 14.33 7.17
C LEU A 186 10.82 15.71 7.60
N GLU A 187 10.67 16.72 6.76
CA GLU A 187 11.10 18.09 7.09
C GLU A 187 10.30 18.65 8.27
N GLU A 188 9.00 18.38 8.33
CA GLU A 188 8.17 18.78 9.46
C GLU A 188 8.55 18.04 10.76
N ALA A 189 8.81 16.72 10.67
CA ALA A 189 9.27 15.94 11.81
C ALA A 189 10.62 16.46 12.36
N ARG A 190 11.56 16.80 11.48
CA ARG A 190 12.84 17.40 11.85
C ARG A 190 12.67 18.79 12.51
N ARG A 191 11.81 19.63 11.92
CA ARG A 191 11.50 20.94 12.47
C ARG A 191 10.91 20.82 13.88
N PHE A 192 9.97 19.91 14.08
CA PHE A 192 9.39 19.65 15.39
C PHE A 192 10.44 19.18 16.39
N ALA A 193 11.29 18.24 16.02
CA ALA A 193 12.37 17.75 16.87
C ALA A 193 13.35 18.89 17.29
N THR A 194 13.66 19.81 16.37
CA THR A 194 14.54 20.95 16.65
C THR A 194 13.89 21.97 17.60
N THR A 195 12.57 22.19 17.47
CA THR A 195 11.85 23.17 18.32
C THR A 195 11.53 22.62 19.70
N ALA A 196 11.47 21.31 19.89
CA ALA A 196 11.18 20.65 21.17
C ALA A 196 12.37 20.70 22.18
N GLY A 197 13.52 21.22 21.78
CA GLY A 197 14.73 21.26 22.61
C GLY A 197 15.48 19.93 22.62
N GLU A 198 16.32 19.70 23.66
CA GLU A 198 17.01 18.42 23.82
C GLU A 198 15.98 17.30 24.02
N SER A 199 15.75 16.53 22.95
CA SER A 199 14.88 15.37 23.02
C SER A 199 15.59 14.21 23.70
N PRO A 200 14.96 13.55 24.71
CA PRO A 200 15.51 12.32 25.30
C PRO A 200 15.43 11.13 24.32
N MET A 201 14.95 11.35 23.09
CA MET A 201 14.78 10.31 22.09
C MET A 201 16.15 9.76 21.66
N PRO A 202 16.35 8.43 21.67
CA PRO A 202 17.55 7.82 21.14
C PRO A 202 17.78 8.23 19.67
N ALA A 203 19.05 8.45 19.28
CA ALA A 203 19.39 8.88 17.91
C ALA A 203 18.80 7.97 16.82
N VAL A 204 18.70 6.65 17.09
CA VAL A 204 18.10 5.67 16.17
C VAL A 204 16.60 5.89 15.91
N LEU A 205 15.92 6.65 16.78
CA LEU A 205 14.49 7.00 16.64
C LEU A 205 14.30 8.47 16.22
N SER A 206 15.38 9.20 15.98
CA SER A 206 15.32 10.58 15.51
C SER A 206 15.09 10.62 13.99
N PRO A 207 14.32 11.62 13.48
CA PRO A 207 14.03 11.74 12.05
C PRO A 207 15.29 11.93 11.21
N ASP A 208 15.66 10.95 10.41
CA ASP A 208 16.79 10.98 9.48
C ASP A 208 16.37 10.53 8.06
N ASP A 209 17.32 10.53 7.12
CA ASP A 209 17.05 10.16 5.73
C ASP A 209 16.63 8.70 5.54
N SER A 210 16.87 7.81 6.50
CA SER A 210 16.40 6.43 6.43
C SER A 210 14.87 6.35 6.47
N TRP A 211 14.19 7.35 7.06
CA TRP A 211 12.74 7.41 7.17
C TRP A 211 12.02 7.61 5.84
N ILE A 212 12.71 8.17 4.82
CA ILE A 212 12.20 8.27 3.45
C ILE A 212 12.74 7.18 2.53
N GLY A 213 13.64 6.33 3.03
CA GLY A 213 14.14 5.15 2.34
C GLY A 213 13.27 3.94 2.60
N ARG A 214 13.79 2.99 3.37
CA ARG A 214 13.08 1.76 3.75
C ARG A 214 12.64 1.73 5.22
N GLY A 215 12.74 2.86 5.95
CA GLY A 215 12.29 2.99 7.33
C GLY A 215 12.90 1.96 8.29
N GLY A 216 14.13 1.52 8.04
CA GLY A 216 14.79 0.48 8.83
C GLY A 216 14.19 -0.92 8.64
N LEU A 217 13.39 -1.16 7.60
CA LEU A 217 12.69 -2.43 7.35
C LEU A 217 13.64 -3.64 7.38
N ASP A 218 14.78 -3.56 6.69
CA ASP A 218 15.72 -4.68 6.61
C ASP A 218 16.20 -5.10 8.01
N ARG A 219 16.45 -4.13 8.89
CA ARG A 219 16.82 -4.40 10.29
C ARG A 219 15.68 -5.03 11.08
N LYS A 220 14.44 -4.56 10.88
CA LYS A 220 13.24 -5.15 11.51
C LYS A 220 13.09 -6.61 11.11
N ILE A 221 13.18 -6.93 9.82
CA ILE A 221 13.10 -8.31 9.31
C ILE A 221 14.20 -9.20 9.91
N GLU A 222 15.43 -8.73 10.02
CA GLU A 222 16.52 -9.50 10.63
C GLU A 222 16.30 -9.74 12.14
N ILE A 223 15.66 -8.82 12.84
CA ILE A 223 15.28 -9.01 14.25
C ILE A 223 14.19 -10.07 14.38
N ILE A 224 13.19 -10.03 13.51
CA ILE A 224 12.09 -11.02 13.47
C ILE A 224 12.66 -12.42 13.21
N ILE A 225 13.50 -12.58 12.19
CA ILE A 225 14.14 -13.86 11.84
C ILE A 225 14.91 -14.44 13.02
N ARG A 226 15.76 -13.62 13.67
CA ARG A 226 16.52 -14.06 14.86
C ARG A 226 15.64 -14.42 16.03
N GLY A 227 14.49 -13.74 16.20
CA GLY A 227 13.51 -14.09 17.22
C GLY A 227 12.94 -15.48 17.02
N VAL A 228 12.57 -15.82 15.79
CA VAL A 228 12.08 -17.16 15.44
C VAL A 228 13.18 -18.22 15.58
N GLU A 229 14.42 -17.94 15.18
CA GLU A 229 15.55 -18.86 15.35
C GLU A 229 15.82 -19.19 16.84
N ALA A 230 15.68 -18.18 17.71
CA ALA A 230 15.92 -18.35 19.15
C ALA A 230 14.78 -19.08 19.88
N SER A 231 13.58 -19.16 19.30
CA SER A 231 12.42 -19.85 19.88
C SER A 231 12.32 -21.33 19.47
N ARG A 232 13.19 -21.78 18.59
CA ARG A 232 13.24 -23.18 18.07
C ARG A 232 14.36 -23.97 18.71
#